data_5bb7e00228078a2b37e3f93c0a2cbf42
#
_entry.id   5bb7e00228078a2b37e3f93c0a2cbf42
#
_cell.length_a   1.000
_cell.length_b   1.000
_cell.length_c   1.000
_cell.angle_alpha   90.00
_cell.angle_beta   90.00
_cell.angle_gamma   90.00
#
_symmetry.space_group_name_H-M   'P 1'
#
loop_
_entity.id
_entity.type
_entity.pdbx_description
1 polymer ?
#
loop_
_entity_poly.entity_id
_entity_poly.type
_entity_poly.pdbx_seq_one_letter_code
_entity_poly.pdbx_strand_id
1 'polypeptide(L)'
;MNESPEFVTLQIEDKMVRLPVVVGSEGEKAIDIANLRRETGYVTLDPSFMNTAACYSQITYIDGEKGILRYRGIPIEDLVKKTMFVEVAYLLVHGELPTEDERQKFSELLNVNSMLHEDMRHFFDHFPAGAHPMHILSTMINALAAFYPNVDLKSMADDIDVSTARLISIVRTMAAFAYKKSIGDPVVYPRHDLSYCANFLNMMFDSPVKPYQIHPEAVRILNILFILHADHEQNCSTTTVRTVGSAQVNLYATISAGISALSGPLHGGANQEVIEMLKLIQADGNVRKFIDMAKDRNNPFRLMGFGHRVYKTYDPRAAIIKKECHAYLEKTNYSDPLLDVARQVEEVALTDPYFIERNLYPNVDFYTGILYRALGIPENIDRKSTRLNSSHMSESRM
;
A
#
# COMPACT_ATOMS: atom_id res chain seq x y z
N MET A 1 29.95 5.11 21.55
CA MET A 1 31.01 6.11 21.33
C MET A 1 30.30 7.40 21.04
N ASN A 2 30.46 8.45 21.89
CA ASN A 2 29.92 9.77 21.64
C ASN A 2 30.82 10.44 20.57
N GLU A 3 30.48 10.26 19.30
CA GLU A 3 31.07 11.09 18.26
C GLU A 3 30.56 12.54 18.45
N SER A 4 31.47 13.50 18.31
CA SER A 4 31.11 14.90 18.38
C SER A 4 30.07 15.21 17.31
N PRO A 5 29.00 15.99 17.62
CA PRO A 5 27.97 16.27 16.64
C PRO A 5 28.58 16.91 15.37
N GLU A 6 28.28 16.31 14.23
CA GLU A 6 28.67 16.84 12.91
C GLU A 6 27.81 18.08 12.60
N PHE A 7 28.39 19.09 11.95
CA PHE A 7 27.70 20.32 11.59
C PHE A 7 27.95 20.68 10.13
N VAL A 8 26.91 21.23 9.49
CA VAL A 8 27.04 21.92 8.22
C VAL A 8 26.99 23.41 8.48
N THR A 9 27.84 24.18 7.80
CA THR A 9 27.81 25.66 7.85
C THR A 9 27.09 26.18 6.62
N LEU A 10 26.01 26.92 6.83
CA LEU A 10 25.26 27.59 5.79
C LEU A 10 25.57 29.10 5.84
N GLN A 11 26.04 29.65 4.74
CA GLN A 11 26.20 31.08 4.59
C GLN A 11 24.96 31.66 3.92
N ILE A 12 24.34 32.63 4.59
CA ILE A 12 23.18 33.36 4.08
C ILE A 12 23.50 34.84 4.21
N GLU A 13 23.70 35.53 3.09
CA GLU A 13 24.20 36.93 3.06
C GLU A 13 25.52 37.04 3.86
N ASP A 14 25.57 37.87 4.88
CA ASP A 14 26.73 38.07 5.75
C ASP A 14 26.73 37.18 7.01
N LYS A 15 25.75 36.29 7.16
CA LYS A 15 25.62 35.44 8.33
C LYS A 15 26.09 34.02 8.05
N MET A 16 26.85 33.47 9.00
CA MET A 16 27.25 32.05 9.03
C MET A 16 26.42 31.34 10.08
N VAL A 17 25.63 30.32 9.68
CA VAL A 17 24.79 29.52 10.56
C VAL A 17 25.28 28.09 10.59
N ARG A 18 25.50 27.54 11.77
CA ARG A 18 25.89 26.15 11.96
C ARG A 18 24.64 25.31 12.26
N LEU A 19 24.34 24.36 11.38
CA LEU A 19 23.21 23.47 11.51
C LEU A 19 23.69 22.06 11.88
N PRO A 20 23.10 21.41 12.89
CA PRO A 20 23.45 20.05 13.25
C PRO A 20 23.17 19.08 12.11
N VAL A 21 24.01 18.06 12.00
CA VAL A 21 23.78 16.91 11.11
C VAL A 21 23.32 15.73 11.95
N VAL A 22 22.22 15.14 11.51
CA VAL A 22 21.71 13.89 12.03
C VAL A 22 22.11 12.77 11.09
N VAL A 23 22.72 11.72 11.64
CA VAL A 23 23.16 10.56 10.86
C VAL A 23 22.26 9.36 11.22
N GLY A 24 21.63 8.78 10.22
CA GLY A 24 20.84 7.55 10.35
C GLY A 24 21.73 6.32 10.57
N SER A 25 21.14 5.22 11.01
CA SER A 25 21.86 3.95 11.28
C SER A 25 22.49 3.33 10.04
N GLU A 26 21.99 3.64 8.86
CA GLU A 26 22.52 3.16 7.56
C GLU A 26 23.41 4.23 6.88
N GLY A 27 23.71 5.32 7.58
CA GLY A 27 24.63 6.37 7.14
C GLY A 27 24.01 7.54 6.39
N GLU A 28 22.67 7.61 6.26
CA GLU A 28 21.99 8.78 5.70
C GLU A 28 22.22 10.00 6.58
N LYS A 29 22.47 11.15 5.94
CA LYS A 29 22.73 12.40 6.61
C LYS A 29 21.59 13.40 6.36
N ALA A 30 21.01 13.92 7.43
CA ALA A 30 20.02 14.99 7.38
C ALA A 30 20.52 16.24 8.10
N ILE A 31 20.24 17.40 7.53
CA ILE A 31 20.54 18.69 8.18
C ILE A 31 19.33 19.07 9.04
N ASP A 32 19.55 19.22 10.35
CA ASP A 32 18.51 19.71 11.25
C ASP A 32 18.32 21.24 11.06
N ILE A 33 17.18 21.59 10.48
CA ILE A 33 16.80 22.98 10.17
C ILE A 33 15.86 23.62 11.21
N ALA A 34 15.64 22.98 12.37
CA ALA A 34 14.70 23.47 13.38
C ALA A 34 14.93 24.92 13.79
N ASN A 35 16.17 25.37 13.84
CA ASN A 35 16.57 26.72 14.20
C ASN A 35 16.75 27.68 13.02
N LEU A 36 16.73 27.21 11.79
CA LEU A 36 17.06 27.98 10.59
C LEU A 36 16.28 29.32 10.51
N ARG A 37 14.95 29.25 10.62
CA ARG A 37 14.09 30.44 10.54
C ARG A 37 14.35 31.42 11.67
N ARG A 38 14.55 30.93 12.89
CA ARG A 38 14.81 31.80 14.06
C ARG A 38 16.12 32.59 13.90
N GLU A 39 17.14 31.96 13.35
CA GLU A 39 18.49 32.54 13.22
C GLU A 39 18.66 33.41 11.98
N THR A 40 17.96 33.09 10.90
CA THR A 40 18.18 33.71 9.60
C THR A 40 16.97 34.47 9.05
N GLY A 41 15.76 34.12 9.45
CA GLY A 41 14.50 34.55 8.83
C GLY A 41 14.09 33.73 7.61
N TYR A 42 14.95 32.86 7.08
CA TYR A 42 14.67 32.02 5.90
C TYR A 42 13.99 30.72 6.28
N VAL A 43 13.22 30.16 5.32
CA VAL A 43 12.63 28.81 5.36
C VAL A 43 13.10 28.04 4.15
N THR A 44 13.01 26.71 4.23
CA THR A 44 13.26 25.82 3.08
C THR A 44 12.01 25.71 2.20
N LEU A 45 12.19 25.45 0.91
CA LEU A 45 11.13 25.17 -0.05
C LEU A 45 11.40 23.84 -0.73
N ASP A 46 10.61 22.84 -0.42
CA ASP A 46 10.63 21.50 -1.05
C ASP A 46 9.18 21.00 -1.27
N PRO A 47 8.48 21.45 -2.33
CA PRO A 47 7.07 21.15 -2.55
C PRO A 47 6.75 19.67 -2.65
N SER A 48 7.73 18.86 -3.03
CA SER A 48 7.55 17.42 -3.23
C SER A 48 8.06 16.55 -2.08
N PHE A 49 8.64 17.16 -1.04
CA PHE A 49 9.33 16.48 0.07
C PHE A 49 10.43 15.51 -0.38
N MET A 50 11.02 15.74 -1.56
CA MET A 50 12.06 14.87 -2.13
C MET A 50 13.39 14.93 -1.38
N ASN A 51 13.67 16.08 -0.74
CA ASN A 51 14.91 16.35 -0.02
C ASN A 51 14.66 16.65 1.46
N THR A 52 13.50 16.23 1.99
CA THR A 52 13.09 16.56 3.36
C THR A 52 12.87 15.26 4.16
N ALA A 53 13.73 15.05 5.16
CA ALA A 53 13.50 14.02 6.17
C ALA A 53 12.42 14.53 7.14
N ALA A 54 11.22 13.93 7.10
CA ALA A 54 10.06 14.40 7.86
C ALA A 54 10.01 13.83 9.30
N CYS A 55 10.74 12.76 9.58
CA CYS A 55 10.80 12.12 10.90
C CYS A 55 11.93 11.11 11.02
N TYR A 56 12.17 10.68 12.27
CA TYR A 56 12.91 9.46 12.55
C TYR A 56 11.98 8.27 12.46
N SER A 57 12.41 7.18 11.82
CA SER A 57 11.67 5.92 11.75
C SER A 57 12.62 4.74 11.95
N GLN A 58 12.13 3.72 12.65
CA GLN A 58 12.81 2.43 12.83
C GLN A 58 12.02 1.29 12.14
N ILE A 59 11.01 1.63 11.32
CA ILE A 59 10.06 0.64 10.81
C ILE A 59 10.55 0.09 9.47
N THR A 60 10.76 0.96 8.49
CA THR A 60 11.11 0.54 7.14
C THR A 60 12.35 1.27 6.66
N TYR A 61 13.28 0.51 6.08
CA TYR A 61 14.44 1.02 5.37
C TYR A 61 14.35 0.71 3.88
N ILE A 62 14.61 1.72 3.06
CA ILE A 62 14.66 1.59 1.60
C ILE A 62 15.96 2.21 1.07
N ASP A 63 16.75 1.40 0.35
CA ASP A 63 17.84 1.88 -0.49
C ASP A 63 17.41 1.79 -1.95
N GLY A 64 16.99 2.92 -2.50
CA GLY A 64 16.47 2.97 -3.87
C GLY A 64 17.54 2.72 -4.93
N GLU A 65 18.80 3.03 -4.66
CA GLU A 65 19.93 2.81 -5.57
C GLU A 65 20.29 1.32 -5.66
N LYS A 66 20.19 0.60 -4.54
CA LYS A 66 20.50 -0.84 -4.46
C LYS A 66 19.29 -1.75 -4.60
N GLY A 67 18.06 -1.19 -4.61
CA GLY A 67 16.83 -1.99 -4.65
C GLY A 67 16.63 -2.82 -3.38
N ILE A 68 16.89 -2.24 -2.20
CA ILE A 68 16.77 -2.92 -0.91
C ILE A 68 15.50 -2.41 -0.20
N LEU A 69 14.73 -3.35 0.37
CA LEU A 69 13.61 -3.07 1.27
C LEU A 69 13.74 -3.97 2.51
N ARG A 70 13.68 -3.36 3.69
CA ARG A 70 13.70 -4.07 4.98
C ARG A 70 12.60 -3.55 5.89
N TYR A 71 11.94 -4.46 6.60
CA TYR A 71 11.04 -4.12 7.71
C TYR A 71 11.76 -4.45 9.02
N ARG A 72 11.93 -3.46 9.90
CA ARG A 72 12.66 -3.62 11.18
C ARG A 72 14.03 -4.30 11.00
N GLY A 73 14.74 -3.98 9.92
CA GLY A 73 16.03 -4.54 9.58
C GLY A 73 16.01 -5.89 8.84
N ILE A 74 14.87 -6.57 8.75
CA ILE A 74 14.75 -7.87 8.07
C ILE A 74 14.43 -7.66 6.58
N PRO A 75 15.22 -8.27 5.66
CA PRO A 75 14.95 -8.17 4.21
C PRO A 75 13.57 -8.70 3.85
N ILE A 76 12.89 -7.98 2.93
CA ILE A 76 11.54 -8.35 2.47
C ILE A 76 11.47 -9.75 1.89
N GLU A 77 12.52 -10.20 1.20
CA GLU A 77 12.64 -11.53 0.60
C GLU A 77 12.63 -12.63 1.66
N ASP A 78 13.19 -12.37 2.84
CA ASP A 78 13.22 -13.30 3.96
C ASP A 78 11.86 -13.35 4.66
N LEU A 79 11.21 -12.20 4.87
CA LEU A 79 9.87 -12.14 5.44
C LEU A 79 8.87 -12.93 4.61
N VAL A 80 8.85 -12.71 3.29
CA VAL A 80 7.94 -13.43 2.38
C VAL A 80 8.14 -14.95 2.43
N LYS A 81 9.37 -15.42 2.61
CA LYS A 81 9.67 -16.86 2.62
C LYS A 81 9.40 -17.54 3.96
N LYS A 82 9.52 -16.81 5.07
CA LYS A 82 9.64 -17.41 6.41
C LYS A 82 8.48 -17.04 7.35
N THR A 83 7.65 -16.07 6.98
CA THR A 83 6.63 -15.53 7.88
C THR A 83 5.24 -15.46 7.25
N MET A 84 4.24 -15.33 8.11
CA MET A 84 2.87 -15.02 7.75
C MET A 84 2.61 -13.51 7.93
N PHE A 85 1.61 -12.98 7.24
CA PHE A 85 1.24 -11.56 7.35
C PHE A 85 0.99 -11.12 8.80
N VAL A 86 0.36 -11.97 9.62
CA VAL A 86 0.10 -11.69 11.04
C VAL A 86 1.39 -11.46 11.82
N GLU A 87 2.45 -12.23 11.53
CA GLU A 87 3.77 -12.08 12.15
C GLU A 87 4.46 -10.79 11.68
N VAL A 88 4.30 -10.43 10.41
CA VAL A 88 4.81 -9.16 9.88
C VAL A 88 4.04 -7.96 10.45
N ALA A 89 2.72 -8.06 10.61
CA ALA A 89 1.94 -7.04 11.29
C ALA A 89 2.40 -6.82 12.73
N TYR A 90 2.67 -7.91 13.46
CA TYR A 90 3.26 -7.86 14.80
C TYR A 90 4.65 -7.20 14.77
N LEU A 91 5.54 -7.63 13.87
CA LEU A 91 6.88 -7.08 13.71
C LEU A 91 6.86 -5.55 13.49
N LEU A 92 5.97 -5.06 12.63
CA LEU A 92 5.89 -3.63 12.32
C LEU A 92 5.47 -2.80 13.55
N VAL A 93 4.57 -3.34 14.36
CA VAL A 93 4.05 -2.67 15.58
C VAL A 93 5.06 -2.77 16.73
N HIS A 94 5.56 -3.97 17.04
CA HIS A 94 6.37 -4.25 18.22
C HIS A 94 7.87 -4.13 18.01
N GLY A 95 8.35 -4.21 16.76
CA GLY A 95 9.77 -4.04 16.42
C GLY A 95 10.55 -5.35 16.27
N GLU A 96 9.99 -6.48 16.66
CA GLU A 96 10.59 -7.81 16.55
C GLU A 96 9.55 -8.86 16.13
N LEU A 97 10.00 -9.98 15.59
CA LEU A 97 9.12 -11.09 15.23
C LEU A 97 8.56 -11.74 16.52
N PRO A 98 7.28 -12.13 16.50
CA PRO A 98 6.67 -12.76 17.67
C PRO A 98 7.28 -14.14 17.94
N THR A 99 7.39 -14.47 19.22
CA THR A 99 7.50 -15.87 19.66
C THR A 99 6.22 -16.63 19.31
N GLU A 100 6.23 -17.95 19.38
CA GLU A 100 5.04 -18.76 19.09
C GLU A 100 3.85 -18.41 19.99
N ASP A 101 4.08 -18.14 21.27
CA ASP A 101 3.05 -17.74 22.24
C ASP A 101 2.46 -16.35 21.91
N GLU A 102 3.31 -15.38 21.57
CA GLU A 102 2.88 -14.04 21.15
C GLU A 102 2.10 -14.09 19.82
N ARG A 103 2.58 -14.87 18.88
CA ARG A 103 1.89 -15.08 17.60
C ARG A 103 0.48 -15.66 17.81
N GLN A 104 0.34 -16.64 18.71
CA GLN A 104 -0.95 -17.24 19.02
C GLN A 104 -1.87 -16.22 19.71
N LYS A 105 -1.37 -15.49 20.70
CA LYS A 105 -2.13 -14.44 21.39
C LYS A 105 -2.57 -13.32 20.45
N PHE A 106 -1.67 -12.86 19.58
CA PHE A 106 -2.01 -11.82 18.60
C PHE A 106 -3.01 -12.32 17.55
N SER A 107 -2.89 -13.56 17.09
CA SER A 107 -3.86 -14.17 16.18
C SER A 107 -5.25 -14.29 16.82
N GLU A 108 -5.32 -14.67 18.10
CA GLU A 108 -6.58 -14.73 18.84
C GLU A 108 -7.17 -13.31 19.00
N LEU A 109 -6.33 -12.33 19.32
CA LEU A 109 -6.76 -10.94 19.44
C LEU A 109 -7.33 -10.39 18.13
N LEU A 110 -6.74 -10.75 16.97
CA LEU A 110 -7.28 -10.45 15.65
C LEU A 110 -8.64 -11.11 15.44
N ASN A 111 -8.80 -12.37 15.83
CA ASN A 111 -10.04 -13.12 15.64
C ASN A 111 -11.18 -12.52 16.47
N VAL A 112 -10.99 -12.29 17.76
CA VAL A 112 -12.05 -11.75 18.63
C VAL A 112 -12.46 -10.32 18.27
N ASN A 113 -11.57 -9.56 17.61
CA ASN A 113 -11.84 -8.20 17.12
C ASN A 113 -12.29 -8.13 15.66
N SER A 114 -12.62 -9.26 15.02
CA SER A 114 -12.96 -9.29 13.59
C SER A 114 -14.43 -8.99 13.28
N MET A 115 -15.31 -9.07 14.28
CA MET A 115 -16.74 -8.76 14.12
C MET A 115 -16.98 -7.26 14.02
N LEU A 116 -17.77 -6.87 13.03
CA LEU A 116 -18.32 -5.53 12.94
C LEU A 116 -19.57 -5.43 13.83
N HIS A 117 -19.75 -4.29 14.51
CA HIS A 117 -20.99 -4.03 15.25
C HIS A 117 -22.19 -4.12 14.28
N GLU A 118 -23.26 -4.82 14.70
CA GLU A 118 -24.41 -5.07 13.81
C GLU A 118 -25.06 -3.78 13.29
N ASP A 119 -25.15 -2.73 14.09
CA ASP A 119 -25.68 -1.45 13.62
C ASP A 119 -24.83 -0.82 12.51
N MET A 120 -23.50 -1.07 12.52
CA MET A 120 -22.64 -0.64 11.42
C MET A 120 -22.87 -1.40 10.12
N ARG A 121 -23.34 -2.65 10.19
CA ARG A 121 -23.70 -3.43 8.99
C ARG A 121 -24.77 -2.69 8.18
N HIS A 122 -25.74 -2.05 8.85
CA HIS A 122 -26.80 -1.32 8.18
C HIS A 122 -26.30 -0.09 7.39
N PHE A 123 -25.13 0.46 7.70
CA PHE A 123 -24.57 1.54 6.89
C PHE A 123 -24.25 1.10 5.46
N PHE A 124 -23.84 -0.19 5.28
CA PHE A 124 -23.63 -0.72 3.94
C PHE A 124 -24.90 -0.74 3.09
N ASP A 125 -26.07 -0.87 3.69
CA ASP A 125 -27.34 -0.90 2.97
C ASP A 125 -27.65 0.44 2.28
N HIS A 126 -27.12 1.54 2.81
CA HIS A 126 -27.35 2.90 2.31
C HIS A 126 -26.32 3.36 1.26
N PHE A 127 -25.20 2.64 1.08
CA PHE A 127 -24.30 2.97 -0.01
C PHE A 127 -24.88 2.55 -1.36
N PRO A 128 -24.70 3.37 -2.43
CA PRO A 128 -25.03 2.96 -3.79
C PRO A 128 -24.29 1.66 -4.17
N ALA A 129 -24.92 0.79 -4.96
CA ALA A 129 -24.28 -0.46 -5.41
C ALA A 129 -22.99 -0.24 -6.22
N GLY A 130 -22.85 0.93 -6.86
CA GLY A 130 -21.62 1.31 -7.58
C GLY A 130 -20.67 2.18 -6.76
N ALA A 131 -20.81 2.27 -5.45
CA ALA A 131 -19.90 3.07 -4.62
C ALA A 131 -18.51 2.41 -4.61
N HIS A 132 -17.47 3.23 -4.79
CA HIS A 132 -16.10 2.73 -4.78
C HIS A 132 -15.75 2.19 -3.39
N PRO A 133 -15.19 0.96 -3.26
CA PRO A 133 -14.96 0.30 -1.98
C PRO A 133 -14.04 1.11 -1.06
N MET A 134 -13.07 1.84 -1.60
CA MET A 134 -12.20 2.70 -0.79
C MET A 134 -12.96 3.84 -0.12
N HIS A 135 -13.99 4.42 -0.76
CA HIS A 135 -14.84 5.44 -0.15
C HIS A 135 -15.75 4.84 0.92
N ILE A 136 -16.29 3.64 0.68
CA ILE A 136 -17.02 2.89 1.71
C ILE A 136 -16.10 2.65 2.90
N LEU A 137 -14.91 2.11 2.66
CA LEU A 137 -13.96 1.74 3.69
C LEU A 137 -13.55 2.95 4.54
N SER A 138 -13.14 4.07 3.92
CA SER A 138 -12.74 5.27 4.65
C SER A 138 -13.87 5.84 5.50
N THR A 139 -15.11 5.86 4.97
CA THR A 139 -16.29 6.31 5.69
C THR A 139 -16.60 5.40 6.88
N MET A 140 -16.57 4.09 6.69
CA MET A 140 -16.87 3.11 7.73
C MET A 140 -15.81 3.08 8.83
N ILE A 141 -14.54 3.24 8.49
CA ILE A 141 -13.46 3.35 9.48
C ILE A 141 -13.62 4.63 10.31
N ASN A 142 -13.96 5.75 9.70
CA ASN A 142 -14.23 6.97 10.47
C ASN A 142 -15.44 6.81 11.40
N ALA A 143 -16.48 6.11 10.96
CA ALA A 143 -17.67 5.84 11.77
C ALA A 143 -17.38 5.00 13.03
N LEU A 144 -16.31 4.18 13.05
CA LEU A 144 -15.90 3.42 14.23
C LEU A 144 -15.68 4.31 15.46
N ALA A 145 -15.30 5.57 15.28
CA ALA A 145 -15.12 6.51 16.39
C ALA A 145 -16.39 6.70 17.23
N ALA A 146 -17.57 6.57 16.61
CA ALA A 146 -18.85 6.66 17.32
C ALA A 146 -19.18 5.39 18.13
N PHE A 147 -18.68 4.23 17.69
CA PHE A 147 -18.89 2.93 18.36
C PHE A 147 -17.84 2.62 19.42
N TYR A 148 -16.65 3.22 19.28
CA TYR A 148 -15.52 3.04 20.21
C TYR A 148 -14.96 4.41 20.68
N PRO A 149 -15.76 5.20 21.46
CA PRO A 149 -15.42 6.59 21.76
C PRO A 149 -14.21 6.76 22.68
N ASN A 150 -13.81 5.72 23.41
CA ASN A 150 -12.72 5.78 24.39
C ASN A 150 -11.33 5.48 23.79
N VAL A 151 -11.25 5.26 22.47
CA VAL A 151 -9.97 5.03 21.80
C VAL A 151 -9.36 6.37 21.40
N ASP A 152 -8.68 7.02 22.31
CA ASP A 152 -7.86 8.19 22.02
C ASP A 152 -6.37 7.83 21.95
N LEU A 153 -5.57 8.69 21.31
CA LEU A 153 -4.12 8.45 21.15
C LEU A 153 -3.35 8.49 22.47
N LYS A 154 -3.94 9.03 23.55
CA LYS A 154 -3.30 9.08 24.89
C LYS A 154 -3.54 7.79 25.66
N SER A 155 -4.72 7.18 25.51
CA SER A 155 -5.04 5.90 26.15
C SER A 155 -4.44 4.69 25.42
N MET A 156 -3.97 4.87 24.18
CA MET A 156 -3.40 3.79 23.37
C MET A 156 -2.11 3.17 23.94
N ALA A 157 -1.38 3.88 24.79
CA ALA A 157 -0.16 3.33 25.40
C ALA A 157 -0.44 2.07 26.21
N ASP A 158 -1.64 1.96 26.79
CA ASP A 158 -2.06 0.84 27.64
C ASP A 158 -2.83 -0.25 26.88
N ASP A 159 -3.24 0.00 25.60
CA ASP A 159 -4.07 -0.92 24.81
C ASP A 159 -3.84 -0.83 23.28
N ILE A 160 -2.58 -0.60 22.89
CA ILE A 160 -2.20 -0.49 21.49
C ILE A 160 -2.52 -1.78 20.71
N ASP A 161 -2.38 -2.92 21.35
CA ASP A 161 -2.57 -4.23 20.73
C ASP A 161 -4.02 -4.45 20.33
N VAL A 162 -4.96 -4.16 21.23
CA VAL A 162 -6.40 -4.31 20.98
C VAL A 162 -6.86 -3.34 19.89
N SER A 163 -6.41 -2.10 19.92
CA SER A 163 -6.79 -1.09 18.93
C SER A 163 -6.23 -1.40 17.56
N THR A 164 -4.98 -1.86 17.49
CA THR A 164 -4.32 -2.29 16.26
C THR A 164 -4.97 -3.55 15.70
N ALA A 165 -5.17 -4.56 16.53
CA ALA A 165 -5.83 -5.81 16.13
C ALA A 165 -7.25 -5.56 15.63
N ARG A 166 -8.00 -4.68 16.31
CA ARG A 166 -9.34 -4.27 15.85
C ARG A 166 -9.30 -3.64 14.48
N LEU A 167 -8.43 -2.66 14.25
CA LEU A 167 -8.31 -2.01 12.94
C LEU A 167 -7.94 -2.99 11.84
N ILE A 168 -6.88 -3.78 12.04
CA ILE A 168 -6.44 -4.77 11.04
C ILE A 168 -7.58 -5.75 10.72
N SER A 169 -8.30 -6.22 11.72
CA SER A 169 -9.35 -7.22 11.54
C SER A 169 -10.63 -6.63 10.95
N ILE A 170 -11.07 -5.47 11.42
CA ILE A 170 -12.30 -4.81 10.96
C ILE A 170 -12.14 -4.29 9.52
N VAL A 171 -10.97 -3.75 9.14
CA VAL A 171 -10.69 -3.33 7.76
C VAL A 171 -10.91 -4.50 6.80
N ARG A 172 -10.39 -5.68 7.12
CA ARG A 172 -10.59 -6.91 6.36
C ARG A 172 -12.08 -7.26 6.21
N THR A 173 -12.83 -7.21 7.31
CA THR A 173 -14.27 -7.53 7.33
C THR A 173 -15.08 -6.50 6.52
N MET A 174 -14.78 -5.21 6.69
CA MET A 174 -15.43 -4.13 5.92
C MET A 174 -15.16 -4.23 4.43
N ALA A 175 -13.93 -4.57 4.03
CA ALA A 175 -13.58 -4.75 2.62
C ALA A 175 -14.39 -5.90 1.98
N ALA A 176 -14.52 -7.02 2.69
CA ALA A 176 -15.34 -8.14 2.23
C ALA A 176 -16.84 -7.77 2.16
N PHE A 177 -17.36 -7.04 3.14
CA PHE A 177 -18.75 -6.57 3.14
C PHE A 177 -19.02 -5.57 2.01
N ALA A 178 -18.10 -4.65 1.74
CA ALA A 178 -18.19 -3.73 0.61
C ALA A 178 -18.25 -4.49 -0.73
N TYR A 179 -17.45 -5.53 -0.88
CA TYR A 179 -17.50 -6.41 -2.05
C TYR A 179 -18.85 -7.12 -2.16
N LYS A 180 -19.31 -7.78 -1.11
CA LYS A 180 -20.61 -8.45 -1.08
C LYS A 180 -21.76 -7.50 -1.43
N LYS A 181 -21.74 -6.29 -0.89
CA LYS A 181 -22.70 -5.25 -1.24
C LYS A 181 -22.67 -4.91 -2.73
N SER A 182 -21.49 -4.80 -3.33
CA SER A 182 -21.35 -4.41 -4.74
C SER A 182 -21.93 -5.43 -5.73
N ILE A 183 -21.93 -6.72 -5.35
CA ILE A 183 -22.48 -7.79 -6.18
C ILE A 183 -23.91 -8.19 -5.80
N GLY A 184 -24.47 -7.58 -4.73
CA GLY A 184 -25.82 -7.88 -4.24
C GLY A 184 -25.95 -9.18 -3.45
N ASP A 185 -24.83 -9.75 -3.00
CA ASP A 185 -24.79 -10.95 -2.20
C ASP A 185 -24.95 -10.65 -0.70
N PRO A 186 -25.45 -11.59 0.12
CA PRO A 186 -25.46 -11.46 1.56
C PRO A 186 -24.01 -11.43 2.09
N VAL A 187 -23.79 -10.66 3.17
CA VAL A 187 -22.50 -10.64 3.86
C VAL A 187 -22.20 -11.99 4.50
N VAL A 188 -20.93 -12.34 4.56
CA VAL A 188 -20.42 -13.54 5.24
C VAL A 188 -19.58 -13.08 6.42
N TYR A 189 -19.96 -13.53 7.61
CA TYR A 189 -19.27 -13.18 8.84
C TYR A 189 -17.93 -13.90 8.98
N PRO A 190 -16.97 -13.29 9.71
CA PRO A 190 -15.69 -13.92 9.97
C PRO A 190 -15.84 -15.18 10.81
N ARG A 191 -14.95 -16.15 10.58
CA ARG A 191 -14.88 -17.43 11.29
C ARG A 191 -13.61 -17.49 12.13
N HIS A 192 -13.70 -17.98 13.36
CA HIS A 192 -12.56 -18.06 14.27
C HIS A 192 -11.58 -19.19 13.94
N ASP A 193 -12.05 -20.22 13.21
CA ASP A 193 -11.26 -21.40 12.83
C ASP A 193 -10.39 -21.19 11.58
N LEU A 194 -10.48 -20.01 10.94
CA LEU A 194 -9.73 -19.69 9.73
C LEU A 194 -8.58 -18.72 10.01
N SER A 195 -7.46 -18.93 9.32
CA SER A 195 -6.36 -17.96 9.33
C SER A 195 -6.78 -16.62 8.74
N TYR A 196 -6.01 -15.55 8.98
CA TYR A 196 -6.35 -14.20 8.55
C TYR A 196 -6.69 -14.10 7.06
N CYS A 197 -5.81 -14.61 6.18
CA CYS A 197 -6.02 -14.58 4.73
C CYS A 197 -7.13 -15.54 4.26
N ALA A 198 -7.20 -16.72 4.86
CA ALA A 198 -8.27 -17.68 4.55
C ALA A 198 -9.66 -17.12 4.90
N ASN A 199 -9.76 -16.43 6.02
CA ASN A 199 -10.99 -15.79 6.47
C ASN A 199 -11.41 -14.64 5.54
N PHE A 200 -10.46 -13.85 5.04
CA PHE A 200 -10.75 -12.82 4.04
C PHE A 200 -11.34 -13.41 2.76
N LEU A 201 -10.71 -14.45 2.20
CA LEU A 201 -11.20 -15.12 1.00
C LEU A 201 -12.59 -15.77 1.24
N ASN A 202 -12.78 -16.36 2.42
CA ASN A 202 -14.07 -16.92 2.80
C ASN A 202 -15.17 -15.86 2.83
N MET A 203 -14.92 -14.73 3.52
CA MET A 203 -15.89 -13.64 3.60
C MET A 203 -16.21 -13.02 2.23
N MET A 204 -15.22 -12.96 1.33
CA MET A 204 -15.45 -12.45 -0.02
C MET A 204 -16.26 -13.39 -0.89
N PHE A 205 -15.98 -14.67 -0.89
CA PHE A 205 -16.43 -15.58 -1.95
C PHE A 205 -17.44 -16.62 -1.51
N ASP A 206 -17.57 -16.90 -0.21
CA ASP A 206 -18.56 -17.87 0.27
C ASP A 206 -19.99 -17.32 0.12
N SER A 207 -20.94 -18.20 -0.11
CA SER A 207 -22.36 -17.87 -0.12
C SER A 207 -23.21 -19.05 0.32
N PRO A 208 -24.45 -18.83 0.83
CA PRO A 208 -25.33 -19.90 1.27
C PRO A 208 -25.66 -20.93 0.19
N VAL A 209 -25.60 -20.54 -1.08
CA VAL A 209 -25.98 -21.40 -2.22
C VAL A 209 -24.78 -21.96 -2.98
N LYS A 210 -23.58 -21.40 -2.75
CA LYS A 210 -22.33 -21.80 -3.39
C LYS A 210 -21.19 -21.70 -2.38
N PRO A 211 -20.94 -22.76 -1.60
CA PRO A 211 -19.84 -22.79 -0.63
C PRO A 211 -18.48 -22.55 -1.33
N TYR A 212 -17.67 -21.69 -0.75
CA TYR A 212 -16.33 -21.40 -1.26
C TYR A 212 -15.31 -22.40 -0.72
N GLN A 213 -14.61 -23.07 -1.61
CA GLN A 213 -13.49 -23.94 -1.25
C GLN A 213 -12.20 -23.12 -1.18
N ILE A 214 -11.70 -22.91 0.02
CA ILE A 214 -10.48 -22.16 0.27
C ILE A 214 -9.29 -22.98 -0.26
N HIS A 215 -8.64 -22.47 -1.31
CA HIS A 215 -7.46 -23.10 -1.89
C HIS A 215 -6.19 -22.66 -1.14
N PRO A 216 -5.34 -23.59 -0.63
CA PRO A 216 -4.13 -23.23 0.13
C PRO A 216 -3.18 -22.27 -0.60
N GLU A 217 -3.01 -22.45 -1.92
CA GLU A 217 -2.17 -21.56 -2.72
C GLU A 217 -2.76 -20.13 -2.82
N ALA A 218 -4.08 -19.97 -2.86
CA ALA A 218 -4.71 -18.66 -2.83
C ALA A 218 -4.44 -17.95 -1.49
N VAL A 219 -4.51 -18.69 -0.38
CA VAL A 219 -4.16 -18.17 0.95
C VAL A 219 -2.69 -17.77 1.01
N ARG A 220 -1.79 -18.59 0.47
CA ARG A 220 -0.35 -18.31 0.41
C ARG A 220 -0.04 -17.04 -0.39
N ILE A 221 -0.61 -16.92 -1.58
CA ILE A 221 -0.40 -15.74 -2.44
C ILE A 221 -0.94 -14.48 -1.80
N LEU A 222 -2.14 -14.54 -1.21
CA LEU A 222 -2.71 -13.39 -0.51
C LEU A 222 -1.85 -12.95 0.68
N ASN A 223 -1.28 -13.91 1.41
CA ASN A 223 -0.34 -13.65 2.49
C ASN A 223 0.90 -12.88 1.99
N ILE A 224 1.49 -13.32 0.87
CA ILE A 224 2.63 -12.64 0.24
C ILE A 224 2.24 -11.23 -0.19
N LEU A 225 1.09 -11.07 -0.83
CA LEU A 225 0.59 -9.75 -1.24
C LEU A 225 0.46 -8.80 -0.05
N PHE A 226 -0.12 -9.25 1.05
CA PHE A 226 -0.25 -8.43 2.25
C PHE A 226 1.09 -8.06 2.89
N ILE A 227 2.06 -8.98 2.92
CA ILE A 227 3.42 -8.69 3.41
C ILE A 227 4.09 -7.61 2.55
N LEU A 228 4.03 -7.75 1.22
CA LEU A 228 4.69 -6.82 0.29
C LEU A 228 4.07 -5.42 0.27
N HIS A 229 2.80 -5.29 0.71
CA HIS A 229 2.08 -4.03 0.78
C HIS A 229 1.89 -3.51 2.22
N ALA A 230 2.51 -4.16 3.21
CA ALA A 230 2.28 -3.81 4.62
C ALA A 230 2.82 -2.43 4.99
N ASP A 231 3.99 -2.06 4.47
CA ASP A 231 4.58 -0.73 4.67
C ASP A 231 5.52 -0.34 3.52
N HIS A 232 5.67 0.95 3.28
CA HIS A 232 6.64 1.49 2.34
C HIS A 232 7.09 2.89 2.76
N GLU A 233 7.66 2.99 3.96
CA GLU A 233 8.24 4.21 4.54
C GLU A 233 7.23 5.38 4.62
N GLN A 234 7.68 6.62 4.35
CA GLN A 234 6.87 7.84 4.41
C GLN A 234 6.10 8.11 3.12
N ASN A 235 5.33 7.11 2.65
CA ASN A 235 4.41 7.27 1.52
C ASN A 235 3.29 8.28 1.84
N CYS A 236 2.45 8.58 0.85
CA CYS A 236 1.37 9.56 0.98
C CYS A 236 0.39 9.22 2.13
N SER A 237 0.02 7.96 2.29
CA SER A 237 -0.86 7.51 3.37
C SER A 237 -0.21 7.69 4.73
N THR A 238 1.04 7.23 4.91
CA THR A 238 1.79 7.36 6.16
C THR A 238 1.97 8.83 6.55
N THR A 239 2.33 9.69 5.61
CA THR A 239 2.46 11.13 5.83
C THR A 239 1.12 11.77 6.24
N THR A 240 0.02 11.38 5.57
CA THR A 240 -1.33 11.85 5.89
C THR A 240 -1.75 11.42 7.30
N VAL A 241 -1.57 10.14 7.64
CA VAL A 241 -1.86 9.61 8.99
C VAL A 241 -1.09 10.38 10.05
N ARG A 242 0.19 10.61 9.86
CA ARG A 242 1.02 11.37 10.81
C ARG A 242 0.57 12.84 10.92
N THR A 243 0.24 13.48 9.81
CA THR A 243 -0.23 14.87 9.79
C THR A 243 -1.54 15.02 10.55
N VAL A 244 -2.53 14.16 10.27
CA VAL A 244 -3.83 14.18 10.96
C VAL A 244 -3.66 13.79 12.43
N GLY A 245 -2.84 12.77 12.72
CA GLY A 245 -2.55 12.31 14.09
C GLY A 245 -1.85 13.37 14.94
N SER A 246 -1.10 14.30 14.34
CA SER A 246 -0.44 15.40 15.07
C SER A 246 -1.44 16.35 15.77
N ALA A 247 -2.68 16.39 15.28
CA ALA A 247 -3.77 17.12 15.92
C ALA A 247 -4.41 16.36 17.10
N GLN A 248 -3.91 15.17 17.44
CA GLN A 248 -4.42 14.30 18.53
C GLN A 248 -5.89 13.90 18.35
N VAL A 249 -6.36 13.78 17.11
CA VAL A 249 -7.67 13.19 16.81
C VAL A 249 -7.65 11.69 17.10
N ASN A 250 -8.83 11.06 17.22
CA ASN A 250 -8.91 9.63 17.46
C ASN A 250 -8.25 8.81 16.33
N LEU A 251 -7.84 7.59 16.66
CA LEU A 251 -7.12 6.70 15.74
C LEU A 251 -7.93 6.38 14.48
N TYR A 252 -9.25 6.19 14.58
CA TYR A 252 -10.08 5.83 13.43
C TYR A 252 -10.15 6.94 12.41
N ALA A 253 -10.31 8.19 12.82
CA ALA A 253 -10.26 9.34 11.93
C ALA A 253 -8.90 9.48 11.24
N THR A 254 -7.82 9.23 11.98
CA THR A 254 -6.45 9.26 11.50
C THR A 254 -6.22 8.22 10.39
N ILE A 255 -6.64 6.97 10.63
CA ILE A 255 -6.52 5.88 9.65
C ILE A 255 -7.45 6.09 8.45
N SER A 256 -8.67 6.60 8.67
CA SER A 256 -9.59 6.96 7.58
C SER A 256 -8.98 7.97 6.60
N ALA A 257 -8.24 8.96 7.11
CA ALA A 257 -7.53 9.92 6.27
C ALA A 257 -6.43 9.24 5.41
N GLY A 258 -5.68 8.29 6.01
CA GLY A 258 -4.71 7.47 5.26
C GLY A 258 -5.35 6.62 4.17
N ILE A 259 -6.51 6.00 4.44
CA ILE A 259 -7.28 5.25 3.44
C ILE A 259 -7.77 6.18 2.31
N SER A 260 -8.20 7.39 2.64
CA SER A 260 -8.60 8.39 1.65
C SER A 260 -7.42 8.79 0.75
N ALA A 261 -6.23 8.99 1.31
CA ALA A 261 -5.01 9.22 0.53
C ALA A 261 -4.66 8.03 -0.37
N LEU A 262 -4.83 6.79 0.15
CA LEU A 262 -4.56 5.56 -0.61
C LEU A 262 -5.49 5.40 -1.83
N SER A 263 -6.70 5.95 -1.79
CA SER A 263 -7.67 5.85 -2.89
C SER A 263 -7.26 6.62 -4.15
N GLY A 264 -6.23 7.46 -4.09
CA GLY A 264 -5.76 8.25 -5.23
C GLY A 264 -5.11 7.42 -6.34
N PRO A 265 -5.31 7.78 -7.63
CA PRO A 265 -4.78 7.01 -8.77
C PRO A 265 -3.24 7.01 -8.83
N LEU A 266 -2.59 8.00 -8.21
CA LEU A 266 -1.12 8.08 -8.12
C LEU A 266 -0.56 7.39 -6.86
N HIS A 267 -1.38 6.64 -6.13
CA HIS A 267 -0.99 5.91 -4.94
C HIS A 267 -1.52 4.47 -5.01
N GLY A 268 -2.60 4.11 -4.30
CA GLY A 268 -3.12 2.74 -4.29
C GLY A 268 -3.91 2.31 -5.55
N GLY A 269 -4.29 3.24 -6.43
CA GLY A 269 -4.98 2.95 -7.68
C GLY A 269 -4.10 2.45 -8.83
N ALA A 270 -2.78 2.40 -8.66
CA ALA A 270 -1.84 2.13 -9.75
C ALA A 270 -2.00 0.73 -10.35
N ASN A 271 -2.31 -0.29 -9.58
CA ASN A 271 -2.51 -1.65 -10.07
C ASN A 271 -3.76 -1.81 -10.95
N GLN A 272 -4.83 -1.05 -10.67
CA GLN A 272 -6.02 -0.97 -11.53
C GLN A 272 -5.68 -0.35 -12.88
N GLU A 273 -4.96 0.77 -12.88
CA GLU A 273 -4.51 1.45 -14.11
C GLU A 273 -3.62 0.54 -14.98
N VAL A 274 -2.80 -0.33 -14.37
CA VAL A 274 -2.04 -1.35 -15.11
C VAL A 274 -2.97 -2.31 -15.84
N ILE A 275 -3.99 -2.84 -15.19
CA ILE A 275 -4.91 -3.78 -15.82
C ILE A 275 -5.72 -3.12 -16.94
N GLU A 276 -6.17 -1.88 -16.76
CA GLU A 276 -6.86 -1.13 -17.82
C GLU A 276 -5.94 -0.89 -19.03
N MET A 277 -4.69 -0.52 -18.79
CA MET A 277 -3.67 -0.38 -19.83
C MET A 277 -3.43 -1.70 -20.56
N LEU A 278 -3.26 -2.82 -19.86
CA LEU A 278 -3.04 -4.13 -20.48
C LEU A 278 -4.24 -4.57 -21.32
N LYS A 279 -5.48 -4.31 -20.86
CA LYS A 279 -6.70 -4.54 -21.65
C LYS A 279 -6.74 -3.70 -22.92
N LEU A 280 -6.34 -2.44 -22.82
CA LEU A 280 -6.28 -1.54 -23.99
C LEU A 280 -5.27 -2.04 -25.02
N ILE A 281 -4.08 -2.45 -24.57
CA ILE A 281 -3.04 -3.02 -25.43
C ILE A 281 -3.51 -4.34 -26.07
N GLN A 282 -4.15 -5.20 -25.28
CA GLN A 282 -4.71 -6.47 -25.75
C GLN A 282 -5.75 -6.26 -26.85
N ALA A 283 -6.65 -5.30 -26.67
CA ALA A 283 -7.70 -5.01 -27.64
C ALA A 283 -7.17 -4.47 -29.00
N ASP A 284 -6.07 -3.72 -28.98
CA ASP A 284 -5.40 -3.20 -30.18
C ASP A 284 -4.47 -4.26 -30.82
N GLY A 285 -3.85 -5.11 -30.02
CA GLY A 285 -2.94 -6.18 -30.45
C GLY A 285 -1.52 -5.71 -30.81
N ASN A 286 -1.18 -4.42 -30.65
CA ASN A 286 0.12 -3.87 -31.05
C ASN A 286 0.85 -3.23 -29.85
N VAL A 287 1.60 -4.04 -29.10
CA VAL A 287 2.39 -3.59 -27.95
C VAL A 287 3.36 -2.45 -28.33
N ARG A 288 4.03 -2.56 -29.48
CA ARG A 288 5.03 -1.57 -29.92
C ARG A 288 4.45 -0.18 -30.08
N LYS A 289 3.25 -0.09 -30.63
CA LYS A 289 2.51 1.18 -30.76
C LYS A 289 2.37 1.89 -29.40
N PHE A 290 2.00 1.17 -28.36
CA PHE A 290 1.81 1.75 -27.01
C PHE A 290 3.13 2.12 -26.36
N ILE A 291 4.18 1.34 -26.58
CA ILE A 291 5.54 1.70 -26.16
C ILE A 291 5.97 3.03 -26.80
N ASP A 292 5.75 3.20 -28.10
CA ASP A 292 6.11 4.43 -28.82
C ASP A 292 5.24 5.61 -28.35
N MET A 293 3.95 5.41 -28.06
CA MET A 293 3.10 6.41 -27.43
C MET A 293 3.61 6.83 -26.05
N ALA A 294 4.09 5.89 -25.24
CA ALA A 294 4.63 6.19 -23.89
C ALA A 294 5.94 6.99 -23.95
N LYS A 295 6.71 6.88 -25.04
CA LYS A 295 7.95 7.63 -25.28
C LYS A 295 7.70 9.06 -25.75
N ASP A 296 6.57 9.31 -26.38
CA ASP A 296 6.18 10.66 -26.85
C ASP A 296 5.70 11.51 -25.68
N ARG A 297 6.44 12.59 -25.36
CA ARG A 297 6.10 13.51 -24.28
C ARG A 297 4.79 14.26 -24.50
N ASN A 298 4.38 14.45 -25.76
CA ASN A 298 3.14 15.11 -26.13
C ASN A 298 1.92 14.18 -26.05
N ASN A 299 2.13 12.86 -25.98
CA ASN A 299 1.07 11.89 -25.82
C ASN A 299 0.71 11.76 -24.33
N PRO A 300 -0.58 11.76 -23.96
CA PRO A 300 -1.02 11.58 -22.58
C PRO A 300 -0.81 10.15 -22.08
N PHE A 301 -0.66 9.16 -22.96
CA PHE A 301 -0.46 7.76 -22.58
C PHE A 301 0.82 7.58 -21.78
N ARG A 302 0.73 6.80 -20.71
CA ARG A 302 1.87 6.41 -19.87
C ARG A 302 1.88 4.91 -19.68
N LEU A 303 3.08 4.33 -19.58
CA LEU A 303 3.24 2.92 -19.25
C LEU A 303 3.07 2.74 -17.75
N MET A 304 1.85 2.34 -17.35
CA MET A 304 1.49 2.14 -15.93
C MET A 304 2.21 0.92 -15.36
N GLY A 305 2.59 1.00 -14.08
CA GLY A 305 3.36 -0.06 -13.43
C GLY A 305 4.86 -0.05 -13.75
N PHE A 306 5.36 1.00 -14.40
CA PHE A 306 6.77 1.20 -14.71
C PHE A 306 7.33 2.44 -14.04
N GLY A 307 8.56 2.33 -13.54
CA GLY A 307 9.24 3.37 -12.79
C GLY A 307 8.78 3.43 -11.33
N HIS A 308 9.61 4.02 -10.52
CA HIS A 308 9.35 4.21 -9.10
C HIS A 308 9.96 5.52 -8.61
N ARG A 309 9.29 6.20 -7.67
CA ARG A 309 9.80 7.47 -7.13
C ARG A 309 11.12 7.29 -6.38
N VAL A 310 11.27 6.18 -5.66
CA VAL A 310 12.43 5.88 -4.81
C VAL A 310 13.41 4.96 -5.53
N TYR A 311 12.97 3.77 -6.00
CA TYR A 311 13.86 2.82 -6.65
C TYR A 311 14.38 3.35 -8.00
N LYS A 312 15.72 3.35 -8.14
CA LYS A 312 16.45 3.65 -9.39
C LYS A 312 16.88 2.37 -10.10
N THR A 313 16.65 1.25 -9.48
CA THR A 313 16.81 -0.11 -10.02
C THR A 313 15.48 -0.85 -9.97
N TYR A 314 15.50 -2.16 -10.08
CA TYR A 314 14.32 -3.01 -10.02
C TYR A 314 13.73 -3.03 -8.60
N ASP A 315 12.42 -2.82 -8.45
CA ASP A 315 11.70 -2.93 -7.18
C ASP A 315 11.78 -4.38 -6.66
N PRO A 316 12.36 -4.65 -5.47
CA PRO A 316 12.50 -6.02 -4.95
C PRO A 316 11.15 -6.72 -4.80
N ARG A 317 10.07 -5.97 -4.54
CA ARG A 317 8.72 -6.52 -4.46
C ARG A 317 8.23 -7.00 -5.81
N ALA A 318 8.54 -6.26 -6.90
CA ALA A 318 8.16 -6.65 -8.25
C ALA A 318 8.81 -7.97 -8.68
N ALA A 319 10.08 -8.20 -8.31
CA ALA A 319 10.76 -9.48 -8.57
C ALA A 319 10.06 -10.65 -7.88
N ILE A 320 9.64 -10.47 -6.64
CA ILE A 320 8.91 -11.49 -5.86
C ILE A 320 7.53 -11.73 -6.50
N ILE A 321 6.75 -10.68 -6.73
CA ILE A 321 5.39 -10.77 -7.30
C ILE A 321 5.41 -11.44 -8.69
N LYS A 322 6.35 -11.06 -9.55
CA LYS A 322 6.52 -11.70 -10.87
C LYS A 322 6.70 -13.21 -10.75
N LYS A 323 7.65 -13.65 -9.90
CA LYS A 323 7.93 -15.06 -9.67
C LYS A 323 6.69 -15.80 -9.14
N GLU A 324 6.04 -15.23 -8.14
CA GLU A 324 4.88 -15.84 -7.49
C GLU A 324 3.65 -15.86 -8.41
N CYS A 325 3.48 -14.84 -9.27
CA CYS A 325 2.45 -14.79 -10.28
C CYS A 325 2.57 -15.98 -11.25
N HIS A 326 3.75 -16.19 -11.82
CA HIS A 326 3.99 -17.32 -12.73
C HIS A 326 3.76 -18.66 -12.05
N ALA A 327 4.30 -18.86 -10.84
CA ALA A 327 4.15 -20.10 -10.09
C ALA A 327 2.69 -20.38 -9.72
N TYR A 328 1.91 -19.37 -9.34
CA TYR A 328 0.51 -19.52 -8.98
C TYR A 328 -0.35 -19.90 -10.19
N LEU A 329 -0.17 -19.21 -11.32
CA LEU A 329 -0.93 -19.48 -12.53
C LEU A 329 -0.66 -20.90 -13.08
N GLU A 330 0.61 -21.33 -13.03
CA GLU A 330 1.00 -22.68 -13.42
C GLU A 330 0.36 -23.75 -12.51
N LYS A 331 0.48 -23.61 -11.18
CA LYS A 331 -0.09 -24.55 -10.20
C LYS A 331 -1.61 -24.67 -10.27
N THR A 332 -2.29 -23.57 -10.58
CA THR A 332 -3.76 -23.54 -10.63
C THR A 332 -4.32 -23.84 -12.01
N ASN A 333 -3.46 -24.01 -13.02
CA ASN A 333 -3.84 -24.09 -14.45
C ASN A 333 -4.73 -22.89 -14.87
N TYR A 334 -4.53 -21.74 -14.24
CA TYR A 334 -5.25 -20.52 -14.58
C TYR A 334 -4.52 -19.80 -15.71
N SER A 335 -5.22 -19.56 -16.81
CA SER A 335 -4.71 -18.79 -17.94
C SER A 335 -5.33 -17.41 -17.93
N ASP A 336 -4.49 -16.38 -17.88
CA ASP A 336 -4.93 -14.99 -18.05
C ASP A 336 -4.27 -14.42 -19.32
N PRO A 337 -5.07 -14.08 -20.35
CA PRO A 337 -4.53 -13.49 -21.59
C PRO A 337 -3.76 -12.18 -21.37
N LEU A 338 -4.04 -11.46 -20.28
CA LEU A 338 -3.29 -10.24 -19.94
C LEU A 338 -1.86 -10.53 -19.49
N LEU A 339 -1.58 -11.75 -18.98
CA LEU A 339 -0.22 -12.13 -18.63
C LEU A 339 0.71 -12.14 -19.84
N ASP A 340 0.23 -12.64 -20.98
CA ASP A 340 1.03 -12.68 -22.21
C ASP A 340 1.30 -11.28 -22.74
N VAL A 341 0.31 -10.38 -22.65
CA VAL A 341 0.49 -8.96 -22.95
C VAL A 341 1.50 -8.31 -22.00
N ALA A 342 1.39 -8.58 -20.70
CA ALA A 342 2.31 -8.04 -19.70
C ALA A 342 3.75 -8.49 -19.97
N ARG A 343 3.97 -9.78 -20.29
CA ARG A 343 5.30 -10.31 -20.65
C ARG A 343 5.89 -9.59 -21.87
N GLN A 344 5.08 -9.39 -22.92
CA GLN A 344 5.52 -8.69 -24.13
C GLN A 344 5.86 -7.22 -23.84
N VAL A 345 5.04 -6.54 -23.04
CA VAL A 345 5.29 -5.15 -22.63
C VAL A 345 6.58 -5.05 -21.82
N GLU A 346 6.77 -5.95 -20.85
CA GLU A 346 7.98 -6.00 -20.03
C GLU A 346 9.23 -6.29 -20.87
N GLU A 347 9.19 -7.29 -21.75
CA GLU A 347 10.32 -7.66 -22.62
C GLU A 347 10.77 -6.49 -23.48
N VAL A 348 9.82 -5.78 -24.11
CA VAL A 348 10.12 -4.62 -24.93
C VAL A 348 10.68 -3.48 -24.07
N ALA A 349 10.08 -3.18 -22.92
CA ALA A 349 10.52 -2.09 -22.06
C ALA A 349 11.91 -2.34 -21.47
N LEU A 350 12.23 -3.57 -21.07
CA LEU A 350 13.53 -3.93 -20.52
C LEU A 350 14.67 -3.95 -21.55
N THR A 351 14.35 -3.96 -22.84
CA THR A 351 15.33 -3.95 -23.94
C THR A 351 15.43 -2.59 -24.65
N ASP A 352 14.46 -1.70 -24.45
CA ASP A 352 14.43 -0.40 -25.11
C ASP A 352 15.29 0.64 -24.35
N PRO A 353 16.28 1.28 -25.01
CA PRO A 353 17.18 2.25 -24.39
C PRO A 353 16.46 3.40 -23.66
N TYR A 354 15.29 3.83 -24.15
CA TYR A 354 14.53 4.92 -23.53
C TYR A 354 14.14 4.61 -22.09
N PHE A 355 13.70 3.36 -21.81
CA PHE A 355 13.29 2.94 -20.48
C PHE A 355 14.50 2.65 -19.58
N ILE A 356 15.54 2.01 -20.15
CA ILE A 356 16.78 1.68 -19.42
C ILE A 356 17.48 2.95 -18.93
N GLU A 357 17.68 3.94 -19.81
CA GLU A 357 18.35 5.20 -19.48
C GLU A 357 17.60 6.04 -18.42
N ARG A 358 16.29 5.79 -18.26
CA ARG A 358 15.42 6.50 -17.31
C ARG A 358 15.05 5.66 -16.09
N ASN A 359 15.64 4.48 -15.94
CA ASN A 359 15.36 3.54 -14.85
C ASN A 359 13.86 3.19 -14.71
N LEU A 360 13.17 3.04 -15.84
CA LEU A 360 11.75 2.72 -15.88
C LEU A 360 11.55 1.20 -15.88
N TYR A 361 11.82 0.57 -14.74
CA TYR A 361 11.61 -0.86 -14.52
C TYR A 361 10.19 -1.15 -14.03
N PRO A 362 9.67 -2.38 -14.20
CA PRO A 362 8.41 -2.78 -13.58
C PRO A 362 8.45 -2.60 -12.05
N ASN A 363 7.40 -2.03 -11.50
CA ASN A 363 7.21 -1.92 -10.06
C ASN A 363 6.24 -2.98 -9.52
N VAL A 364 5.93 -2.96 -8.22
CA VAL A 364 5.08 -3.95 -7.56
C VAL A 364 3.70 -4.07 -8.21
N ASP A 365 3.13 -2.98 -8.71
CA ASP A 365 1.76 -2.95 -9.24
C ASP A 365 1.61 -3.67 -10.59
N PHE A 366 2.71 -3.84 -11.34
CA PHE A 366 2.65 -4.38 -12.70
C PHE A 366 2.10 -5.81 -12.78
N TYR A 367 2.46 -6.70 -11.85
CA TYR A 367 1.95 -8.07 -11.78
C TYR A 367 0.87 -8.29 -10.71
N THR A 368 0.73 -7.37 -9.75
CA THR A 368 -0.21 -7.51 -8.64
C THR A 368 -1.65 -7.61 -9.12
N GLY A 369 -2.05 -6.80 -10.09
CA GLY A 369 -3.40 -6.83 -10.66
C GLY A 369 -3.75 -8.17 -11.30
N ILE A 370 -2.81 -8.82 -11.97
CA ILE A 370 -3.00 -10.15 -12.57
C ILE A 370 -3.22 -11.21 -11.47
N LEU A 371 -2.46 -11.13 -10.38
CA LEU A 371 -2.66 -12.03 -9.23
C LEU A 371 -4.01 -11.82 -8.56
N TYR A 372 -4.46 -10.59 -8.36
CA TYR A 372 -5.80 -10.33 -7.82
C TYR A 372 -6.90 -10.92 -8.70
N ARG A 373 -6.79 -10.79 -10.02
CA ARG A 373 -7.71 -11.42 -10.98
C ARG A 373 -7.72 -12.94 -10.84
N ALA A 374 -6.54 -13.55 -10.78
CA ALA A 374 -6.40 -14.99 -10.62
C ALA A 374 -6.96 -15.51 -9.28
N LEU A 375 -6.92 -14.68 -8.23
CA LEU A 375 -7.58 -14.93 -6.95
C LEU A 375 -9.11 -14.74 -6.98
N GLY A 376 -9.66 -14.20 -8.08
CA GLY A 376 -11.07 -13.84 -8.20
C GLY A 376 -11.41 -12.49 -7.56
N ILE A 377 -10.41 -11.74 -7.08
CA ILE A 377 -10.61 -10.40 -6.53
C ILE A 377 -10.82 -9.43 -7.69
N PRO A 378 -11.96 -8.72 -7.75
CA PRO A 378 -12.28 -7.86 -8.89
C PRO A 378 -11.35 -6.64 -8.94
N GLU A 379 -10.95 -6.28 -10.14
CA GLU A 379 -10.10 -5.13 -10.45
C GLU A 379 -10.81 -3.81 -10.21
N ASN A 380 -12.11 -3.84 -10.43
CA ASN A 380 -12.94 -2.65 -10.41
C ASN A 380 -14.35 -3.01 -9.95
N ILE A 381 -14.75 -2.50 -8.83
CA ILE A 381 -16.13 -2.61 -8.35
C ILE A 381 -17.00 -1.50 -8.97
N ASP A 382 -16.41 -0.51 -9.69
CA ASP A 382 -17.15 0.58 -10.32
C ASP A 382 -16.84 0.74 -11.83
N ARG A 383 -17.77 0.28 -12.67
CA ARG A 383 -17.72 0.45 -14.13
C ARG A 383 -18.10 1.86 -14.60
N LYS A 384 -18.51 2.78 -13.74
CA LYS A 384 -19.09 4.09 -14.15
C LYS A 384 -18.15 5.28 -13.97
N SER A 385 -17.11 5.19 -13.15
CA SER A 385 -16.22 6.35 -12.88
C SER A 385 -15.18 6.62 -13.97
N THR A 386 -14.84 5.65 -14.81
CA THR A 386 -13.81 5.78 -15.84
C THR A 386 -14.16 6.70 -17.03
N ARG A 387 -15.42 7.11 -17.19
CA ARG A 387 -15.81 8.01 -18.29
C ARG A 387 -15.69 9.51 -17.97
N LEU A 388 -15.49 9.89 -16.72
CA LEU A 388 -15.42 11.30 -16.31
C LEU A 388 -14.00 11.88 -16.15
N ASN A 389 -12.96 11.03 -16.08
CA ASN A 389 -11.60 11.50 -15.81
C ASN A 389 -10.73 11.76 -17.05
N SER A 390 -11.22 11.51 -18.27
CA SER A 390 -10.44 11.79 -19.49
C SER A 390 -10.46 13.27 -19.93
N SER A 391 -11.25 14.12 -19.29
CA SER A 391 -11.40 15.54 -19.68
C SER A 391 -10.74 16.57 -18.74
N HIS A 392 -10.17 16.17 -17.59
CA HIS A 392 -9.62 17.10 -16.60
C HIS A 392 -8.11 16.99 -16.29
N MET A 393 -7.31 16.30 -17.12
CA MET A 393 -5.85 16.24 -16.92
C MET A 393 -5.05 17.32 -17.67
N SER A 394 -5.66 18.44 -18.09
CA SER A 394 -4.95 19.53 -18.78
C SER A 394 -4.58 20.73 -17.91
N GLU A 395 -5.02 20.81 -16.66
CA GLU A 395 -4.76 21.99 -15.82
C GLU A 395 -4.19 21.64 -14.44
N SER A 396 -2.94 21.22 -14.39
CA SER A 396 -2.13 21.31 -13.17
C SER A 396 -0.64 21.23 -13.54
N ARG A 397 -0.16 22.31 -14.18
CA ARG A 397 1.25 22.64 -14.24
C ARG A 397 1.40 24.08 -13.74
N MET A 398 1.67 24.25 -12.46
CA MET A 398 2.50 25.32 -11.93
C MET A 398 3.40 24.73 -10.87
#